data_6824f73dc641e525d88c4858f1b3dfa3
#
_entry.id   6824f73dc641e525d88c4858f1b3dfa3
#
_cell.length_a   1.000
_cell.length_b   1.000
_cell.length_c   1.000
_cell.angle_alpha   90.00
_cell.angle_beta   90.00
_cell.angle_gamma   90.00
#
_symmetry.space_group_name_H-M   'P 1'
#
loop_
_entity.id
_entity.type
_entity.pdbx_description
1 polymer ?
#
loop_
_entity_poly.entity_id
_entity_poly.type
_entity_poly.pdbx_seq_one_letter_code
_entity_poly.pdbx_strand_id
1 'polypeptide(L)'
;MMSEDRKIRVMVAEDIPILREDFAEIIGAEPDMELLAAARSGSEICRLVEEAGELPDIILMDIEMETLTAGIDASETIHGRHPQIRIVFMTAHEADEMINSGMGTGAVDYVIKGCDDQVLLDHIRKAYRGVSVLDSRIQQSIMREYTRLRKSEHSLVFLLNNVTQLTPTEKEIVSLLLEDKKVREIAQLRNVELVTVKTQIKSLLNKFGCHRSREIVDLIRQMNLESFFRR
;
A
#
# COMPACT_ATOMS: atom_id res chain seq x y z
N MET A 1 16.73 -29.61 -2.62
CA MET A 1 18.20 -29.71 -2.59
C MET A 1 18.70 -28.56 -3.44
N MET A 2 19.06 -27.44 -2.81
CA MET A 2 19.66 -26.30 -3.52
C MET A 2 21.13 -26.67 -3.77
N SER A 3 21.60 -26.54 -5.01
CA SER A 3 23.01 -26.82 -5.33
C SER A 3 23.87 -25.74 -4.66
N GLU A 4 24.81 -26.17 -3.82
CA GLU A 4 25.72 -25.33 -3.04
C GLU A 4 26.73 -24.54 -3.91
N ASP A 5 26.66 -24.62 -5.24
CA ASP A 5 27.67 -24.09 -6.18
C ASP A 5 27.16 -22.92 -7.06
N ARG A 6 25.90 -22.47 -6.90
CA ARG A 6 25.36 -21.40 -7.76
C ARG A 6 25.48 -20.05 -7.05
N LYS A 7 26.14 -19.08 -7.70
CA LYS A 7 26.20 -17.70 -7.24
C LYS A 7 24.83 -17.03 -7.21
N ILE A 8 24.61 -16.15 -6.26
CA ILE A 8 23.43 -15.28 -6.19
C ILE A 8 23.56 -14.23 -7.29
N ARG A 9 22.65 -14.22 -8.23
CA ARG A 9 22.65 -13.26 -9.35
C ARG A 9 21.94 -11.98 -8.91
N VAL A 10 22.65 -10.88 -8.95
CA VAL A 10 22.19 -9.59 -8.48
C VAL A 10 22.15 -8.58 -9.62
N MET A 11 21.11 -7.77 -9.68
CA MET A 11 21.09 -6.52 -10.44
C MET A 11 20.95 -5.35 -9.48
N VAL A 12 21.43 -4.18 -9.88
CA VAL A 12 21.38 -2.93 -9.12
C VAL A 12 20.63 -1.87 -9.93
N ALA A 13 19.75 -1.08 -9.29
CA ALA A 13 19.17 0.11 -9.87
C ALA A 13 19.39 1.30 -8.92
N GLU A 14 20.19 2.26 -9.38
CA GLU A 14 20.62 3.44 -8.62
C GLU A 14 20.96 4.56 -9.62
N ASP A 15 20.37 5.75 -9.48
CA ASP A 15 20.57 6.85 -10.41
C ASP A 15 21.89 7.61 -10.16
N ILE A 16 22.39 7.64 -8.93
CA ILE A 16 23.63 8.29 -8.54
C ILE A 16 24.84 7.43 -9.00
N PRO A 17 25.66 7.91 -9.96
CA PRO A 17 26.72 7.08 -10.55
C PRO A 17 27.69 6.51 -9.54
N ILE A 18 28.14 7.32 -8.57
CA ILE A 18 29.13 6.89 -7.57
C ILE A 18 28.59 5.79 -6.65
N LEU A 19 27.32 5.86 -6.26
CA LEU A 19 26.69 4.83 -5.44
C LEU A 19 26.45 3.55 -6.25
N ARG A 20 26.05 3.68 -7.50
CA ARG A 20 25.86 2.55 -8.41
C ARG A 20 27.16 1.78 -8.65
N GLU A 21 28.27 2.50 -8.85
CA GLU A 21 29.60 1.90 -8.99
C GLU A 21 30.05 1.23 -7.69
N ASP A 22 29.85 1.86 -6.54
CA ASP A 22 30.18 1.32 -5.23
C ASP A 22 29.42 0.01 -4.94
N PHE A 23 28.09 -0.02 -5.13
CA PHE A 23 27.32 -1.26 -4.98
C PHE A 23 27.75 -2.34 -5.95
N ALA A 24 28.11 -1.98 -7.18
CA ALA A 24 28.63 -2.93 -8.17
C ALA A 24 29.98 -3.53 -7.72
N GLU A 25 30.86 -2.74 -7.13
CA GLU A 25 32.16 -3.19 -6.60
C GLU A 25 31.97 -4.09 -5.38
N ILE A 26 31.13 -3.69 -4.41
CA ILE A 26 30.81 -4.47 -3.21
C ILE A 26 30.27 -5.87 -3.59
N ILE A 27 29.31 -5.94 -4.51
CA ILE A 27 28.72 -7.21 -4.96
C ILE A 27 29.74 -8.03 -5.75
N GLY A 28 30.49 -7.38 -6.65
CA GLY A 28 31.46 -8.04 -7.51
C GLY A 28 32.66 -8.63 -6.74
N ALA A 29 32.95 -8.12 -5.53
CA ALA A 29 34.01 -8.63 -4.66
C ALA A 29 33.63 -9.94 -3.94
N GLU A 30 32.31 -10.27 -3.86
CA GLU A 30 31.86 -11.44 -3.13
C GLU A 30 31.90 -12.72 -3.95
N PRO A 31 32.49 -13.79 -3.41
CA PRO A 31 32.67 -15.05 -4.13
C PRO A 31 31.34 -15.78 -4.42
N ASP A 32 30.34 -15.56 -3.60
CA ASP A 32 29.01 -16.19 -3.68
C ASP A 32 27.99 -15.36 -4.45
N MET A 33 28.39 -14.22 -5.04
CA MET A 33 27.51 -13.33 -5.79
C MET A 33 28.02 -13.09 -7.21
N GLU A 34 27.12 -12.69 -8.10
CA GLU A 34 27.38 -12.28 -9.47
C GLU A 34 26.55 -11.07 -9.83
N LEU A 35 27.18 -9.97 -10.20
CA LEU A 35 26.51 -8.80 -10.72
C LEU A 35 26.17 -9.01 -12.20
N LEU A 36 24.88 -9.10 -12.53
CA LEU A 36 24.43 -9.25 -13.92
C LEU A 36 24.39 -7.92 -14.66
N ALA A 37 23.89 -6.87 -14.01
CA ALA A 37 23.77 -5.53 -14.58
C ALA A 37 23.56 -4.47 -13.51
N ALA A 38 23.87 -3.21 -13.89
CA ALA A 38 23.59 -2.02 -13.09
C ALA A 38 22.85 -0.99 -13.95
N ALA A 39 21.66 -0.60 -13.53
CA ALA A 39 20.78 0.36 -14.17
C ALA A 39 20.84 1.72 -13.47
N ARG A 40 20.59 2.78 -14.22
CA ARG A 40 20.54 4.16 -13.71
C ARG A 40 19.11 4.70 -13.53
N SER A 41 18.09 3.88 -13.74
CA SER A 41 16.70 4.30 -13.66
C SER A 41 15.77 3.09 -13.51
N GLY A 42 14.53 3.32 -13.02
CA GLY A 42 13.48 2.33 -12.96
C GLY A 42 13.08 1.79 -14.33
N SER A 43 13.04 2.63 -15.35
CA SER A 43 12.75 2.19 -16.72
C SER A 43 13.86 1.33 -17.30
N GLU A 44 15.12 1.62 -17.00
CA GLU A 44 16.26 0.84 -17.49
C GLU A 44 16.33 -0.54 -16.83
N ILE A 45 16.11 -0.65 -15.51
CA ILE A 45 16.13 -1.96 -14.83
C ILE A 45 15.01 -2.87 -15.36
N CYS A 46 13.81 -2.35 -15.60
CA CYS A 46 12.73 -3.11 -16.22
C CYS A 46 13.15 -3.68 -17.58
N ARG A 47 13.77 -2.86 -18.44
CA ARG A 47 14.27 -3.29 -19.75
C ARG A 47 15.37 -4.35 -19.62
N LEU A 48 16.34 -4.16 -18.73
CA LEU A 48 17.44 -5.11 -18.52
C LEU A 48 16.95 -6.47 -18.02
N VAL A 49 15.92 -6.51 -17.17
CA VAL A 49 15.29 -7.77 -16.74
C VAL A 49 14.63 -8.49 -17.90
N GLU A 50 13.91 -7.78 -18.78
CA GLU A 50 13.25 -8.39 -19.96
C GLU A 50 14.25 -8.89 -21.01
N GLU A 51 15.38 -8.20 -21.17
CA GLU A 51 16.43 -8.56 -22.13
C GLU A 51 17.42 -9.62 -21.59
N ALA A 52 17.33 -9.94 -20.29
CA ALA A 52 18.27 -10.84 -19.63
C ALA A 52 18.12 -12.28 -20.14
N GLY A 53 19.21 -12.90 -20.55
CA GLY A 53 19.26 -14.33 -20.84
C GLY A 53 19.08 -15.21 -19.61
N GLU A 54 19.51 -14.71 -18.46
CA GLU A 54 19.30 -15.29 -17.13
C GLU A 54 18.75 -14.23 -16.18
N LEU A 55 17.60 -14.53 -15.53
CA LEU A 55 16.97 -13.63 -14.60
C LEU A 55 17.80 -13.46 -13.31
N PRO A 56 17.81 -12.26 -12.71
CA PRO A 56 18.40 -12.07 -11.39
C PRO A 56 17.59 -12.81 -10.32
N ASP A 57 18.27 -13.21 -9.27
CA ASP A 57 17.65 -13.73 -8.07
C ASP A 57 17.21 -12.57 -7.15
N ILE A 58 18.04 -11.51 -7.11
CA ILE A 58 17.83 -10.30 -6.30
C ILE A 58 18.02 -9.06 -7.16
N ILE A 59 17.17 -8.05 -6.94
CA ILE A 59 17.41 -6.69 -7.41
C ILE A 59 17.55 -5.77 -6.20
N LEU A 60 18.71 -5.10 -6.08
CA LEU A 60 18.86 -3.93 -5.21
C LEU A 60 18.29 -2.72 -5.93
N MET A 61 17.24 -2.13 -5.38
CA MET A 61 16.45 -1.09 -6.04
C MET A 61 16.42 0.18 -5.20
N ASP A 62 16.96 1.27 -5.69
CA ASP A 62 16.67 2.57 -5.09
C ASP A 62 15.20 2.92 -5.28
N ILE A 63 14.59 3.47 -4.24
CA ILE A 63 13.20 3.94 -4.29
C ILE A 63 13.09 5.20 -5.13
N GLU A 64 13.99 6.16 -4.88
CA GLU A 64 13.99 7.48 -5.51
C GLU A 64 15.05 7.53 -6.60
N MET A 65 14.64 7.58 -7.84
CA MET A 65 15.52 7.75 -9.00
C MET A 65 15.00 8.90 -9.88
N GLU A 66 14.65 8.65 -11.16
CA GLU A 66 14.09 9.67 -12.05
C GLU A 66 12.79 10.31 -11.55
N THR A 67 12.08 9.66 -10.65
CA THR A 67 10.95 10.17 -9.87
C THR A 67 11.03 9.68 -8.43
N LEU A 68 10.26 10.30 -7.53
CA LEU A 68 10.19 9.90 -6.11
C LEU A 68 9.67 8.46 -5.89
N THR A 69 9.05 7.86 -6.90
CA THR A 69 8.46 6.51 -6.84
C THR A 69 8.98 5.58 -7.92
N ALA A 70 10.01 5.97 -8.68
CA ALA A 70 10.49 5.21 -9.84
C ALA A 70 10.85 3.76 -9.50
N GLY A 71 11.48 3.52 -8.34
CA GLY A 71 11.80 2.18 -7.89
C GLY A 71 10.57 1.38 -7.49
N ILE A 72 9.57 2.02 -6.89
CA ILE A 72 8.29 1.37 -6.53
C ILE A 72 7.54 0.94 -7.80
N ASP A 73 7.44 1.82 -8.79
CA ASP A 73 6.75 1.56 -10.06
C ASP A 73 7.47 0.45 -10.86
N ALA A 74 8.80 0.45 -10.85
CA ALA A 74 9.62 -0.59 -11.43
C ALA A 74 9.44 -1.94 -10.71
N SER A 75 9.42 -1.93 -9.38
CA SER A 75 9.16 -3.11 -8.56
C SER A 75 7.82 -3.76 -8.89
N GLU A 76 6.74 -2.98 -8.95
CA GLU A 76 5.40 -3.46 -9.30
C GLU A 76 5.40 -4.09 -10.71
N THR A 77 6.04 -3.44 -11.67
CA THR A 77 6.15 -3.93 -13.05
C THR A 77 6.90 -5.26 -13.13
N ILE A 78 8.05 -5.34 -12.45
CA ILE A 78 8.90 -6.54 -12.45
C ILE A 78 8.21 -7.68 -11.70
N HIS A 79 7.68 -7.42 -10.51
CA HIS A 79 7.02 -8.45 -9.71
C HIS A 79 5.76 -9.01 -10.39
N GLY A 80 5.01 -8.16 -11.10
CA GLY A 80 3.83 -8.59 -11.86
C GLY A 80 4.14 -9.59 -12.98
N ARG A 81 5.35 -9.55 -13.55
CA ARG A 81 5.80 -10.44 -14.64
C ARG A 81 6.70 -11.57 -14.16
N HIS A 82 7.53 -11.28 -13.19
CA HIS A 82 8.57 -12.17 -12.66
C HIS A 82 8.51 -12.27 -11.14
N PRO A 83 7.45 -12.87 -10.55
CA PRO A 83 7.25 -12.92 -9.10
C PRO A 83 8.32 -13.71 -8.34
N GLN A 84 9.19 -14.45 -9.05
CA GLN A 84 10.32 -15.16 -8.46
C GLN A 84 11.52 -14.24 -8.15
N ILE A 85 11.62 -13.07 -8.80
CA ILE A 85 12.67 -12.08 -8.54
C ILE A 85 12.34 -11.39 -7.21
N ARG A 86 13.31 -11.36 -6.31
CA ARG A 86 13.17 -10.70 -5.02
C ARG A 86 13.79 -9.32 -5.06
N ILE A 87 13.04 -8.33 -4.60
CA ILE A 87 13.47 -6.93 -4.61
C ILE A 87 13.79 -6.52 -3.18
N VAL A 88 14.99 -5.95 -3.01
CA VAL A 88 15.46 -5.33 -1.78
C VAL A 88 15.57 -3.83 -2.05
N PHE A 89 14.76 -3.02 -1.39
CA PHE A 89 14.83 -1.58 -1.55
C PHE A 89 16.03 -0.97 -0.82
N MET A 90 16.61 0.04 -1.45
CA MET A 90 17.58 0.93 -0.81
C MET A 90 16.91 2.29 -0.60
N THR A 91 17.07 2.88 0.57
CA THR A 91 16.51 4.19 0.91
C THR A 91 17.49 5.04 1.71
N ALA A 92 17.50 6.34 1.46
CA ALA A 92 18.27 7.29 2.26
C ALA A 92 17.57 7.65 3.58
N HIS A 93 16.26 7.39 3.70
CA HIS A 93 15.44 7.84 4.83
C HIS A 93 14.58 6.69 5.38
N GLU A 94 14.41 6.67 6.70
CA GLU A 94 13.46 5.78 7.39
C GLU A 94 12.01 6.30 7.30
N ALA A 95 11.57 6.76 6.11
CA ALA A 95 10.21 7.27 5.95
C ALA A 95 9.22 6.11 5.81
N ASP A 96 8.44 5.84 6.85
CA ASP A 96 7.46 4.75 6.94
C ASP A 96 6.52 4.65 5.72
N GLU A 97 6.10 5.78 5.12
CA GLU A 97 5.15 5.78 4.01
C GLU A 97 5.73 5.23 2.70
N MET A 98 6.98 5.56 2.38
CA MET A 98 7.64 5.09 1.16
C MET A 98 8.01 3.61 1.26
N ILE A 99 8.50 3.18 2.43
CA ILE A 99 8.80 1.77 2.70
C ILE A 99 7.51 0.94 2.61
N ASN A 100 6.41 1.41 3.20
CA ASN A 100 5.13 0.73 3.15
C ASN A 100 4.59 0.57 1.72
N SER A 101 4.71 1.62 0.90
CA SER A 101 4.31 1.58 -0.51
C SER A 101 5.15 0.57 -1.29
N GLY A 102 6.47 0.58 -1.06
CA GLY A 102 7.40 -0.35 -1.70
C GLY A 102 7.14 -1.81 -1.31
N MET A 103 6.92 -2.10 -0.03
CA MET A 103 6.63 -3.46 0.43
C MET A 103 5.31 -4.01 -0.14
N GLY A 104 4.37 -3.14 -0.50
CA GLY A 104 3.12 -3.51 -1.18
C GLY A 104 3.32 -3.99 -2.62
N THR A 105 4.45 -3.73 -3.26
CA THR A 105 4.75 -4.07 -4.67
C THR A 105 5.55 -5.36 -4.84
N GLY A 106 5.73 -6.15 -3.78
CA GLY A 106 6.44 -7.45 -3.83
C GLY A 106 7.90 -7.40 -3.38
N ALA A 107 8.37 -6.28 -2.85
CA ALA A 107 9.67 -6.22 -2.19
C ALA A 107 9.69 -7.11 -0.93
N VAL A 108 10.81 -7.78 -0.72
CA VAL A 108 10.97 -8.74 0.39
C VAL A 108 11.73 -8.14 1.56
N ASP A 109 12.49 -7.05 1.32
CA ASP A 109 13.33 -6.41 2.32
C ASP A 109 13.69 -4.97 1.91
N TYR A 110 14.33 -4.23 2.83
CA TYR A 110 14.89 -2.92 2.54
C TYR A 110 16.18 -2.71 3.34
N VAL A 111 17.03 -1.82 2.86
CA VAL A 111 18.31 -1.43 3.46
C VAL A 111 18.45 0.09 3.45
N ILE A 112 19.00 0.66 4.52
CA ILE A 112 19.29 2.10 4.56
C ILE A 112 20.64 2.34 3.87
N LYS A 113 20.66 3.27 2.90
CA LYS A 113 21.90 3.67 2.21
C LYS A 113 22.91 4.21 3.20
N GLY A 114 24.17 3.80 3.03
CA GLY A 114 25.27 4.14 3.95
C GLY A 114 25.39 3.23 5.17
N CYS A 115 24.66 2.11 5.21
CA CYS A 115 24.96 1.04 6.16
C CYS A 115 26.31 0.40 5.82
N ASP A 116 26.84 -0.39 6.75
CA ASP A 116 28.06 -1.20 6.53
C ASP A 116 27.85 -2.20 5.38
N ASP A 117 28.87 -2.40 4.54
CA ASP A 117 28.82 -3.31 3.39
C ASP A 117 28.40 -4.73 3.80
N GLN A 118 28.87 -5.21 4.96
CA GLN A 118 28.52 -6.53 5.47
C GLN A 118 27.02 -6.62 5.82
N VAL A 119 26.41 -5.52 6.25
CA VAL A 119 24.95 -5.44 6.49
C VAL A 119 24.21 -5.57 5.18
N LEU A 120 24.60 -4.82 4.14
CA LEU A 120 24.01 -4.90 2.80
C LEU A 120 24.08 -6.33 2.24
N LEU A 121 25.26 -6.93 2.28
CA LEU A 121 25.49 -8.30 1.79
C LEU A 121 24.68 -9.34 2.57
N ASP A 122 24.52 -9.16 3.88
CA ASP A 122 23.71 -10.04 4.73
C ASP A 122 22.22 -9.95 4.36
N HIS A 123 21.69 -8.74 4.06
CA HIS A 123 20.33 -8.55 3.56
C HIS A 123 20.12 -9.27 2.22
N ILE A 124 21.06 -9.16 1.26
CA ILE A 124 21.00 -9.88 -0.01
C ILE A 124 20.93 -11.40 0.22
N ARG A 125 21.82 -11.94 1.07
CA ARG A 125 21.85 -13.38 1.38
C ARG A 125 20.58 -13.86 2.06
N LYS A 126 20.06 -13.10 3.00
CA LYS A 126 18.80 -13.41 3.71
C LYS A 126 17.60 -13.34 2.77
N ALA A 127 17.53 -12.29 1.94
CA ALA A 127 16.53 -12.17 0.91
C ALA A 127 16.56 -13.38 -0.04
N TYR A 128 17.74 -13.79 -0.51
CA TYR A 128 17.91 -14.98 -1.36
C TYR A 128 17.45 -16.28 -0.70
N ARG A 129 17.62 -16.43 0.60
CA ARG A 129 17.13 -17.60 1.37
C ARG A 129 15.63 -17.52 1.70
N GLY A 130 14.96 -16.42 1.41
CA GLY A 130 13.56 -16.20 1.79
C GLY A 130 13.37 -15.91 3.28
N VAL A 131 14.41 -15.45 3.97
CA VAL A 131 14.34 -15.02 5.37
C VAL A 131 14.10 -13.52 5.40
N SER A 132 12.90 -13.10 5.82
CA SER A 132 12.60 -11.68 6.01
C SER A 132 13.36 -11.11 7.22
N VAL A 133 14.01 -9.97 7.02
CA VAL A 133 14.73 -9.22 8.07
C VAL A 133 13.92 -8.01 8.55
N LEU A 134 12.67 -7.89 8.11
CA LEU A 134 11.81 -6.77 8.49
C LEU A 134 11.76 -6.60 10.00
N ASP A 135 12.20 -5.44 10.44
CA ASP A 135 12.13 -5.04 11.84
C ASP A 135 10.66 -4.94 12.30
N SER A 136 10.44 -5.09 13.60
CA SER A 136 9.10 -5.08 14.19
C SER A 136 8.34 -3.76 13.96
N ARG A 137 9.02 -2.63 13.79
CA ARG A 137 8.41 -1.32 13.49
C ARG A 137 7.79 -1.31 12.10
N ILE A 138 8.48 -1.86 11.12
CA ILE A 138 8.00 -1.95 9.75
C ILE A 138 6.86 -2.96 9.61
N GLN A 139 6.97 -4.12 10.27
CA GLN A 139 5.86 -5.06 10.33
C GLN A 139 4.60 -4.39 10.91
N GLN A 140 4.72 -3.60 11.98
CA GLN A 140 3.61 -2.84 12.55
C GLN A 140 3.11 -1.74 11.61
N SER A 141 3.99 -1.08 10.86
CA SER A 141 3.62 -0.05 9.90
C SER A 141 2.82 -0.65 8.74
N ILE A 142 3.28 -1.75 8.16
CA ILE A 142 2.57 -2.51 7.12
C ILE A 142 1.19 -2.97 7.63
N MET A 143 1.10 -3.49 8.86
CA MET A 143 -0.17 -3.91 9.47
C MET A 143 -1.14 -2.74 9.69
N ARG A 144 -0.63 -1.56 10.08
CA ARG A 144 -1.46 -0.34 10.18
C ARG A 144 -2.01 0.09 8.83
N GLU A 145 -1.17 0.10 7.79
CA GLU A 145 -1.56 0.48 6.43
C GLU A 145 -2.55 -0.53 5.85
N TYR A 146 -2.31 -1.81 5.99
CA TYR A 146 -3.26 -2.86 5.60
C TYR A 146 -4.63 -2.67 6.27
N THR A 147 -4.64 -2.35 7.56
CA THR A 147 -5.88 -2.07 8.30
C THR A 147 -6.59 -0.82 7.78
N ARG A 148 -5.83 0.23 7.41
CA ARG A 148 -6.35 1.46 6.81
C ARG A 148 -7.00 1.19 5.45
N LEU A 149 -6.30 0.46 4.59
CA LEU A 149 -6.78 0.08 3.25
C LEU A 149 -8.05 -0.76 3.32
N ARG A 150 -8.11 -1.77 4.19
CA ARG A 150 -9.32 -2.56 4.40
C ARG A 150 -10.51 -1.73 4.87
N LYS A 151 -10.28 -0.78 5.79
CA LYS A 151 -11.35 0.14 6.21
C LYS A 151 -11.83 1.00 5.05
N SER A 152 -10.92 1.52 4.22
CA SER A 152 -11.25 2.32 3.04
C SER A 152 -12.05 1.51 2.01
N GLU A 153 -11.65 0.29 1.73
CA GLU A 153 -12.36 -0.62 0.83
C GLU A 153 -13.79 -0.92 1.33
N HIS A 154 -13.93 -1.25 2.61
CA HIS A 154 -15.25 -1.46 3.21
C HIS A 154 -16.13 -0.20 3.11
N SER A 155 -15.53 0.99 3.32
CA SER A 155 -16.25 2.26 3.20
C SER A 155 -16.72 2.52 1.76
N LEU A 156 -15.90 2.22 0.75
CA LEU A 156 -16.26 2.35 -0.66
C LEU A 156 -17.39 1.39 -1.05
N VAL A 157 -17.30 0.12 -0.68
CA VAL A 157 -18.34 -0.87 -0.94
C VAL A 157 -19.67 -0.47 -0.27
N PHE A 158 -19.58 0.00 0.98
CA PHE A 158 -20.75 0.50 1.70
C PHE A 158 -21.37 1.74 1.03
N LEU A 159 -20.54 2.70 0.59
CA LEU A 159 -20.97 3.88 -0.16
C LEU A 159 -21.74 3.48 -1.42
N LEU A 160 -21.16 2.61 -2.24
CA LEU A 160 -21.76 2.16 -3.49
C LEU A 160 -23.08 1.42 -3.27
N ASN A 161 -23.17 0.55 -2.29
CA ASN A 161 -24.33 -0.29 -2.05
C ASN A 161 -25.48 0.44 -1.34
N ASN A 162 -25.18 1.40 -0.49
CA ASN A 162 -26.18 2.01 0.39
C ASN A 162 -26.37 3.51 0.13
N VAL A 163 -25.30 4.30 0.13
CA VAL A 163 -25.40 5.77 0.12
C VAL A 163 -25.80 6.32 -1.25
N THR A 164 -25.29 5.72 -2.34
CA THR A 164 -25.61 6.17 -3.70
C THR A 164 -27.08 5.92 -4.07
N GLN A 165 -27.73 4.96 -3.43
CA GLN A 165 -29.14 4.59 -3.68
C GLN A 165 -30.13 5.40 -2.83
N LEU A 166 -29.67 6.34 -2.00
CA LEU A 166 -30.54 7.20 -1.21
C LEU A 166 -31.17 8.30 -2.06
N THR A 167 -32.44 8.48 -1.89
CA THR A 167 -33.18 9.65 -2.45
C THR A 167 -32.70 10.94 -1.77
N PRO A 168 -32.92 12.13 -2.41
CA PRO A 168 -32.57 13.41 -1.79
C PRO A 168 -33.21 13.60 -0.40
N THR A 169 -34.45 13.16 -0.24
CA THR A 169 -35.18 13.18 1.03
C THR A 169 -34.54 12.30 2.10
N GLU A 170 -34.10 11.10 1.72
CA GLU A 170 -33.42 10.19 2.65
C GLU A 170 -32.05 10.72 3.06
N LYS A 171 -31.29 11.33 2.13
CA LYS A 171 -30.02 12.01 2.44
C LYS A 171 -30.21 13.16 3.42
N GLU A 172 -31.25 13.96 3.24
CA GLU A 172 -31.59 15.06 4.15
C GLU A 172 -31.90 14.54 5.58
N ILE A 173 -32.67 13.45 5.69
CA ILE A 173 -32.96 12.84 7.01
C ILE A 173 -31.71 12.34 7.66
N VAL A 174 -30.84 11.68 6.91
CA VAL A 174 -29.53 11.20 7.43
C VAL A 174 -28.67 12.39 7.90
N SER A 175 -28.62 13.49 7.15
CA SER A 175 -27.92 14.71 7.57
C SER A 175 -28.43 15.23 8.93
N LEU A 176 -29.75 15.31 9.08
CA LEU A 176 -30.37 15.77 10.34
C LEU A 176 -30.15 14.80 11.51
N LEU A 177 -30.09 13.49 11.24
CA LEU A 177 -29.73 12.48 12.25
C LEU A 177 -28.27 12.60 12.68
N LEU A 178 -27.36 12.92 11.76
CA LEU A 178 -25.93 13.18 12.05
C LEU A 178 -25.72 14.43 12.91
N GLU A 179 -26.68 15.39 12.83
CA GLU A 179 -26.75 16.56 13.70
C GLU A 179 -27.45 16.26 15.05
N ASP A 180 -27.66 15.01 15.39
CA ASP A 180 -28.35 14.52 16.60
C ASP A 180 -29.79 15.04 16.76
N LYS A 181 -30.46 15.44 15.66
CA LYS A 181 -31.87 15.88 15.69
C LYS A 181 -32.79 14.70 16.00
N LYS A 182 -33.75 14.96 16.91
CA LYS A 182 -34.79 13.98 17.23
C LYS A 182 -35.87 13.91 16.13
N VAL A 183 -36.51 12.77 15.97
CA VAL A 183 -37.52 12.53 14.94
C VAL A 183 -38.64 13.61 14.90
N ARG A 184 -39.03 14.15 16.08
CA ARG A 184 -40.00 15.25 16.17
C ARG A 184 -39.45 16.56 15.62
N GLU A 185 -38.18 16.86 15.87
CA GLU A 185 -37.51 18.07 15.37
C GLU A 185 -37.33 17.97 13.84
N ILE A 186 -37.01 16.79 13.33
CA ILE A 186 -36.92 16.54 11.88
C ILE A 186 -38.29 16.80 11.20
N ALA A 187 -39.39 16.35 11.81
CA ALA A 187 -40.73 16.59 11.29
C ALA A 187 -41.03 18.09 11.24
N GLN A 188 -40.71 18.84 12.28
CA GLN A 188 -40.89 20.29 12.34
C GLN A 188 -40.01 21.02 11.32
N LEU A 189 -38.73 20.72 11.24
CA LEU A 189 -37.78 21.35 10.30
C LEU A 189 -38.16 21.14 8.85
N ARG A 190 -38.74 19.99 8.52
CA ARG A 190 -39.16 19.63 7.17
C ARG A 190 -40.64 19.99 6.89
N ASN A 191 -41.32 20.52 7.86
CA ASN A 191 -42.75 20.85 7.77
C ASN A 191 -43.62 19.69 7.26
N VAL A 192 -43.41 18.49 7.82
CA VAL A 192 -44.16 17.26 7.49
C VAL A 192 -44.69 16.57 8.75
N GLU A 193 -45.66 15.69 8.57
CA GLU A 193 -46.21 14.90 9.66
C GLU A 193 -45.18 13.96 10.28
N LEU A 194 -45.22 13.75 11.59
CA LEU A 194 -44.34 12.85 12.34
C LEU A 194 -44.37 11.40 11.79
N VAL A 195 -45.54 10.97 11.36
CA VAL A 195 -45.76 9.65 10.77
C VAL A 195 -44.96 9.49 9.47
N THR A 196 -44.88 10.54 8.65
CA THR A 196 -44.14 10.56 7.40
C THR A 196 -42.62 10.35 7.67
N VAL A 197 -42.08 11.10 8.63
CA VAL A 197 -40.66 10.94 9.01
C VAL A 197 -40.35 9.55 9.56
N LYS A 198 -41.25 9.01 10.41
CA LYS A 198 -41.11 7.63 10.91
C LYS A 198 -41.07 6.58 9.80
N THR A 199 -41.93 6.74 8.78
CA THR A 199 -41.96 5.83 7.62
C THR A 199 -40.67 5.93 6.80
N GLN A 200 -40.16 7.14 6.59
CA GLN A 200 -38.91 7.37 5.87
C GLN A 200 -37.71 6.82 6.65
N ILE A 201 -37.68 7.00 7.97
CA ILE A 201 -36.64 6.39 8.82
C ILE A 201 -36.73 4.86 8.77
N LYS A 202 -37.91 4.26 8.75
CA LYS A 202 -38.08 2.81 8.61
C LYS A 202 -37.51 2.31 7.26
N SER A 203 -37.73 3.07 6.17
CA SER A 203 -37.12 2.78 4.87
C SER A 203 -35.59 2.82 4.95
N LEU A 204 -35.03 3.86 5.58
CA LEU A 204 -33.58 3.97 5.81
C LEU A 204 -33.05 2.80 6.63
N LEU A 205 -33.70 2.43 7.73
CA LEU A 205 -33.29 1.28 8.55
C LEU A 205 -33.18 -0.01 7.73
N ASN A 206 -34.20 -0.24 6.86
CA ASN A 206 -34.16 -1.41 5.97
C ASN A 206 -33.00 -1.36 4.96
N LYS A 207 -32.76 -0.17 4.35
CA LYS A 207 -31.64 0.00 3.40
C LYS A 207 -30.28 -0.18 4.03
N PHE A 208 -30.11 0.27 5.28
CA PHE A 208 -28.84 0.15 6.01
C PHE A 208 -28.69 -1.16 6.80
N GLY A 209 -29.74 -2.00 6.84
CA GLY A 209 -29.74 -3.22 7.64
C GLY A 209 -29.67 -2.95 9.16
N CYS A 210 -30.18 -1.79 9.61
CA CYS A 210 -30.16 -1.32 10.99
C CYS A 210 -31.53 -1.47 11.66
N HIS A 211 -31.52 -1.52 13.00
CA HIS A 211 -32.77 -1.59 13.78
C HIS A 211 -33.13 -0.25 14.44
N ARG A 212 -32.14 0.64 14.64
CA ARG A 212 -32.31 1.95 15.29
C ARG A 212 -31.61 3.05 14.48
N SER A 213 -32.20 4.26 14.47
CA SER A 213 -31.64 5.41 13.75
C SER A 213 -30.21 5.78 14.22
N ARG A 214 -29.89 5.53 15.50
CA ARG A 214 -28.54 5.76 16.04
C ARG A 214 -27.51 4.83 15.40
N GLU A 215 -27.88 3.61 15.08
CA GLU A 215 -26.98 2.65 14.40
C GLU A 215 -26.61 3.14 12.99
N ILE A 216 -27.52 3.82 12.28
CA ILE A 216 -27.21 4.47 10.98
C ILE A 216 -26.14 5.54 11.18
N VAL A 217 -26.28 6.39 12.20
CA VAL A 217 -25.33 7.46 12.53
C VAL A 217 -23.95 6.87 12.87
N ASP A 218 -23.94 5.86 13.75
CA ASP A 218 -22.70 5.20 14.17
C ASP A 218 -22.01 4.52 12.98
N LEU A 219 -22.76 3.88 12.08
CA LEU A 219 -22.24 3.23 10.88
C LEU A 219 -21.61 4.24 9.91
N ILE A 220 -22.28 5.36 9.65
CA ILE A 220 -21.76 6.43 8.77
C ILE A 220 -20.48 7.05 9.35
N ARG A 221 -20.44 7.27 10.66
CA ARG A 221 -19.24 7.78 11.36
C ARG A 221 -18.09 6.78 11.31
N GLN A 222 -18.34 5.50 11.55
CA GLN A 222 -17.33 4.44 11.44
C GLN A 222 -16.71 4.35 10.06
N MET A 223 -17.51 4.61 9.00
CA MET A 223 -17.06 4.58 7.61
C MET A 223 -16.47 5.92 7.14
N ASN A 224 -16.43 6.97 7.99
CA ASN A 224 -15.97 8.33 7.66
C ASN A 224 -16.72 8.94 6.46
N LEU A 225 -18.04 8.69 6.36
CA LEU A 225 -18.87 9.11 5.22
C LEU A 225 -19.72 10.36 5.52
N GLU A 226 -19.52 11.06 6.64
CA GLU A 226 -20.30 12.24 7.02
C GLU A 226 -20.25 13.36 5.97
N SER A 227 -19.12 13.50 5.27
CA SER A 227 -18.93 14.51 4.23
C SER A 227 -19.93 14.39 3.08
N PHE A 228 -20.45 13.19 2.79
CA PHE A 228 -21.46 12.95 1.75
C PHE A 228 -22.85 13.44 2.13
N PHE A 229 -23.08 13.77 3.40
CA PHE A 229 -24.35 14.23 3.95
C PHE A 229 -24.31 15.68 4.45
N ARG A 230 -23.14 16.31 4.49
CA ARG A 230 -23.03 17.75 4.79
C ARG A 230 -23.54 18.54 3.60
N ARG A 231 -24.36 19.56 3.88
CA ARG A 231 -24.83 20.55 2.89
C ARG A 231 -23.73 21.56 2.57
#